data_018a931ad951f5c03456d47e419db19a
#
_entry.id   018a931ad951f5c03456d47e419db19a
#
_cell.length_a   1.000
_cell.length_b   1.000
_cell.length_c   1.000
_cell.angle_alpha   90.00
_cell.angle_beta   90.00
_cell.angle_gamma   90.00
#
_symmetry.space_group_name_H-M   'P 1'
#
loop_
_entity.id
_entity.type
_entity.pdbx_description
1 polymer ?
#
loop_
_entity_poly.entity_id
_entity_poly.type
_entity_poly.pdbx_seq_one_letter_code
_entity_poly.pdbx_strand_id
1 'polypeptide(L)'
;MNMTTAMSTAEILEKAHERAKAAGKRHAGDMTPAEAHALLREHPDAVLVDVRSHPELDFVGMVEGGKHIPWQNYPGMTPNPDFDQQIKKEVTPDNFLLLLCRTGGRSLAAAEHLASLGYHHCYNILGGFEGKQDHQGQRGKVEGWKASGLPWKHK
;
A
#
# COMPACT_ATOMS: atom_id res chain seq x y z
N MET A 1 -25.00 14.61 6.80
CA MET A 1 -24.68 14.13 6.41
C MET A 1 -23.85 13.87 5.77
N ASN A 2 -23.57 13.67 5.78
CA ASN A 2 -22.84 13.44 5.13
C ASN A 2 -22.66 12.76 4.29
N MET A 3 -23.04 12.76 3.98
CA MET A 3 -22.87 12.23 3.21
C MET A 3 -22.05 11.99 2.38
N THR A 4 -22.11 12.07 2.47
CA THR A 4 -21.40 12.06 1.70
C THR A 4 -20.56 11.42 1.42
N THR A 5 -20.73 11.06 1.51
CA THR A 5 -19.58 11.10 1.20
C THR A 5 -18.70 9.90 1.16
N ALA A 6 -19.04 8.81 1.68
CA ALA A 6 -18.24 7.61 1.56
C ALA A 6 -18.40 7.03 0.15
N MET A 7 -17.29 6.81 -0.54
CA MET A 7 -17.30 6.17 -1.83
C MET A 7 -17.62 4.68 -1.66
N SER A 8 -18.36 4.11 -2.58
CA SER A 8 -18.59 2.68 -2.61
C SER A 8 -17.30 1.95 -2.99
N THR A 9 -17.24 0.66 -2.65
CA THR A 9 -16.13 -0.20 -3.05
C THR A 9 -15.91 -0.15 -4.55
N ALA A 10 -16.99 -0.22 -5.35
CA ALA A 10 -16.87 -0.19 -6.80
C ALA A 10 -16.28 1.13 -7.31
N GLU A 11 -16.67 2.25 -6.71
CA GLU A 11 -16.13 3.55 -7.09
C GLU A 11 -14.66 3.69 -6.76
N ILE A 12 -14.24 3.19 -5.61
CA ILE A 12 -12.83 3.20 -5.21
C ILE A 12 -12.00 2.39 -6.20
N LEU A 13 -12.44 1.19 -6.54
CA LEU A 13 -11.71 0.32 -7.46
C LEU A 13 -11.64 0.93 -8.86
N GLU A 14 -12.73 1.54 -9.33
CA GLU A 14 -12.74 2.17 -10.64
C GLU A 14 -11.79 3.37 -10.71
N LYS A 15 -11.82 4.24 -9.72
CA LYS A 15 -10.91 5.38 -9.68
C LYS A 15 -9.46 4.95 -9.61
N ALA A 16 -9.17 3.94 -8.79
CA ALA A 16 -7.83 3.41 -8.66
C ALA A 16 -7.34 2.86 -10.00
N HIS A 17 -8.18 2.10 -10.69
CA HIS A 17 -7.87 1.53 -11.98
C HIS A 17 -7.57 2.63 -13.02
N GLU A 18 -8.40 3.66 -13.05
CA GLU A 18 -8.21 4.78 -13.98
C GLU A 18 -6.86 5.47 -13.79
N ARG A 19 -6.43 5.65 -12.54
CA ARG A 19 -5.13 6.27 -12.24
C ARG A 19 -3.97 5.46 -12.80
N ALA A 20 -3.96 4.16 -12.58
CA ALA A 20 -2.89 3.29 -13.06
C ALA A 20 -2.89 3.25 -14.59
N LYS A 21 -4.07 3.15 -15.20
CA LYS A 21 -4.22 3.14 -16.65
C LYS A 21 -3.71 4.44 -17.27
N ALA A 22 -4.05 5.58 -16.67
CA ALA A 22 -3.60 6.88 -17.16
C ALA A 22 -2.08 7.02 -17.05
N ALA A 23 -1.45 6.37 -16.08
CA ALA A 23 -0.01 6.37 -15.91
C ALA A 23 0.70 5.28 -16.73
N GLY A 24 -0.03 4.50 -17.51
CA GLY A 24 0.55 3.43 -18.34
C GLY A 24 1.06 2.24 -17.54
N LYS A 25 0.51 2.00 -16.36
CA LYS A 25 0.94 0.94 -15.47
C LYS A 25 0.12 -0.34 -15.68
N ARG A 26 0.68 -1.48 -15.27
CA ARG A 26 0.06 -2.79 -15.42
C ARG A 26 -0.63 -3.30 -14.17
N HIS A 27 -0.29 -2.78 -13.00
CA HIS A 27 -0.98 -3.18 -11.78
C HIS A 27 -2.41 -2.64 -11.78
N ALA A 28 -3.27 -3.20 -10.93
CA ALA A 28 -4.70 -2.95 -10.97
C ALA A 28 -5.09 -1.49 -10.72
N GLY A 29 -4.37 -0.79 -9.84
CA GLY A 29 -4.70 0.59 -9.60
C GLY A 29 -3.87 1.25 -8.51
N ASP A 30 -4.12 2.56 -8.33
CA ASP A 30 -3.49 3.39 -7.31
C ASP A 30 -4.58 3.98 -6.44
N MET A 31 -4.46 3.82 -5.12
CA MET A 31 -5.44 4.32 -4.16
C MET A 31 -4.83 5.40 -3.28
N THR A 32 -5.64 6.38 -2.90
CA THR A 32 -5.27 7.26 -1.80
C THR A 32 -5.29 6.45 -0.50
N PRO A 33 -4.57 6.89 0.54
CA PRO A 33 -4.64 6.20 1.84
C PRO A 33 -6.06 6.07 2.38
N ALA A 34 -6.88 7.12 2.24
CA ALA A 34 -8.27 7.08 2.71
C ALA A 34 -9.10 6.04 1.96
N GLU A 35 -8.92 5.94 0.65
CA GLU A 35 -9.60 4.92 -0.16
C GLU A 35 -9.16 3.51 0.25
N ALA A 36 -7.86 3.32 0.45
CA ALA A 36 -7.33 2.02 0.88
C ALA A 36 -7.90 1.61 2.25
N HIS A 37 -7.93 2.56 3.19
CA HIS A 37 -8.49 2.30 4.51
C HIS A 37 -9.98 1.93 4.43
N ALA A 38 -10.74 2.65 3.62
CA ALA A 38 -12.16 2.34 3.42
C ALA A 38 -12.35 0.94 2.83
N LEU A 39 -11.54 0.58 1.83
CA LEU A 39 -11.63 -0.74 1.21
C LEU A 39 -11.28 -1.86 2.20
N LEU A 40 -10.25 -1.65 3.04
CA LEU A 40 -9.88 -2.63 4.06
C LEU A 40 -11.02 -2.89 5.04
N ARG A 41 -11.82 -1.88 5.34
CA ARG A 41 -12.96 -2.01 6.24
C ARG A 41 -14.17 -2.66 5.59
N GLU A 42 -14.36 -2.46 4.29
CA GLU A 42 -15.59 -2.85 3.60
C GLU A 42 -15.46 -4.18 2.83
N HIS A 43 -14.26 -4.51 2.37
CA HIS A 43 -14.07 -5.67 1.49
C HIS A 43 -13.32 -6.77 2.23
N PRO A 44 -13.97 -7.94 2.44
CA PRO A 44 -13.36 -9.01 3.24
C PRO A 44 -12.09 -9.61 2.62
N ASP A 45 -11.92 -9.49 1.30
CA ASP A 45 -10.75 -10.03 0.62
C ASP A 45 -9.62 -9.00 0.46
N ALA A 46 -9.80 -7.78 0.99
CA ALA A 46 -8.76 -6.77 0.94
C ALA A 46 -7.72 -7.01 2.04
N VAL A 47 -6.45 -7.00 1.65
CA VAL A 47 -5.33 -7.25 2.55
C VAL A 47 -4.29 -6.17 2.35
N LEU A 48 -3.87 -5.52 3.44
CA LEU A 48 -2.77 -4.56 3.38
C LEU A 48 -1.46 -5.36 3.45
N VAL A 49 -0.58 -5.12 2.50
CA VAL A 49 0.75 -5.74 2.47
C VAL A 49 1.79 -4.64 2.62
N ASP A 50 2.45 -4.63 3.77
CA ASP A 50 3.49 -3.66 4.07
C ASP A 50 4.81 -4.20 3.54
N VAL A 51 5.38 -3.51 2.54
CA VAL A 51 6.61 -3.96 1.89
C VAL A 51 7.84 -3.22 2.39
N ARG A 52 7.72 -2.50 3.52
CA ARG A 52 8.84 -1.81 4.14
C ARG A 52 9.78 -2.80 4.84
N SER A 53 10.96 -2.28 5.19
CA SER A 53 11.95 -3.08 5.93
C SER A 53 11.54 -3.25 7.41
N HIS A 54 12.14 -4.23 8.09
CA HIS A 54 11.91 -4.48 9.51
C HIS A 54 12.12 -3.26 10.40
N PRO A 55 13.26 -2.52 10.28
CA PRO A 55 13.48 -1.35 11.14
C PRO A 55 12.40 -0.28 10.98
N GLU A 56 11.81 -0.14 9.78
CA GLU A 56 10.75 0.84 9.59
C GLU A 56 9.52 0.50 10.42
N LEU A 57 9.15 -0.77 10.49
CA LEU A 57 8.03 -1.17 11.34
C LEU A 57 8.37 -1.00 12.83
N ASP A 58 9.59 -1.33 13.21
CA ASP A 58 10.01 -1.26 14.62
C ASP A 58 10.07 0.17 15.14
N PHE A 59 10.55 1.12 14.32
CA PHE A 59 10.88 2.45 14.79
C PHE A 59 9.95 3.55 14.29
N VAL A 60 9.31 3.37 13.16
CA VAL A 60 8.46 4.40 12.57
C VAL A 60 6.98 4.19 12.89
N GLY A 61 6.56 2.95 12.96
CA GLY A 61 5.17 2.60 13.21
C GLY A 61 4.62 1.70 12.12
N MET A 62 3.39 1.23 12.32
CA MET A 62 2.79 0.26 11.41
C MET A 62 1.27 0.39 11.41
N VAL A 63 0.64 -0.17 10.39
CA VAL A 63 -0.81 -0.31 10.31
C VAL A 63 -1.18 -1.69 10.84
N GLU A 64 -2.03 -1.73 11.86
CA GLU A 64 -2.44 -2.98 12.48
C GLU A 64 -3.21 -3.86 11.50
N GLY A 65 -2.97 -5.17 11.55
CA GLY A 65 -3.68 -6.14 10.72
C GLY A 65 -3.07 -6.39 9.35
N GLY A 66 -2.04 -5.63 8.98
CA GLY A 66 -1.36 -5.83 7.70
C GLY A 66 -0.41 -7.02 7.73
N LYS A 67 -0.10 -7.53 6.55
CA LYS A 67 0.94 -8.54 6.36
C LYS A 67 2.24 -7.83 6.08
N HIS A 68 3.32 -8.22 6.76
CA HIS A 68 4.64 -7.63 6.54
C HIS A 68 5.48 -8.54 5.67
N ILE A 69 5.73 -8.11 4.43
CA ILE A 69 6.52 -8.86 3.46
C ILE A 69 7.47 -7.87 2.79
N PRO A 70 8.73 -7.77 3.27
CA PRO A 70 9.65 -6.76 2.73
C PRO A 70 9.96 -6.96 1.26
N TRP A 71 9.90 -5.87 0.50
CA TRP A 71 10.37 -5.84 -0.89
C TRP A 71 11.90 -5.83 -0.92
N GLN A 72 12.49 -5.10 0.02
CA GLN A 72 13.93 -5.03 0.20
C GLN A 72 14.27 -5.23 1.67
N ASN A 73 15.43 -5.82 1.93
CA ASN A 73 15.90 -6.08 3.29
C ASN A 73 16.92 -5.04 3.75
N TYR A 74 16.81 -4.64 5.00
CA TYR A 74 17.78 -3.79 5.68
C TYR A 74 18.77 -4.68 6.44
N PRO A 75 20.08 -4.33 6.48
CA PRO A 75 20.69 -3.12 5.91
C PRO A 75 20.99 -3.25 4.43
N GLY A 76 21.22 -2.09 3.81
CA GLY A 76 21.64 -2.03 2.40
C GLY A 76 20.49 -2.02 1.40
N MET A 77 19.26 -2.23 1.86
CA MET A 77 18.06 -2.23 1.01
C MET A 77 18.24 -3.11 -0.23
N THR A 78 18.74 -4.33 0.01
CA THR A 78 18.92 -5.31 -1.05
C THR A 78 17.61 -6.02 -1.34
N PRO A 79 17.38 -6.45 -2.59
CA PRO A 79 16.14 -7.18 -2.91
C PRO A 79 15.95 -8.40 -2.01
N ASN A 80 14.71 -8.62 -1.56
CA ASN A 80 14.37 -9.80 -0.77
C ASN A 80 14.17 -10.99 -1.72
N PRO A 81 15.09 -11.97 -1.70
CA PRO A 81 15.01 -13.10 -2.64
C PRO A 81 13.80 -14.01 -2.40
N ASP A 82 13.19 -13.91 -1.22
CA ASP A 82 12.07 -14.76 -0.84
C ASP A 82 10.72 -14.05 -0.98
N PHE A 83 10.70 -12.84 -1.56
CA PHE A 83 9.47 -12.03 -1.64
C PHE A 83 8.32 -12.79 -2.28
N ASP A 84 8.56 -13.38 -3.46
CA ASP A 84 7.50 -14.07 -4.21
C ASP A 84 6.94 -15.27 -3.44
N GLN A 85 7.80 -16.03 -2.79
CA GLN A 85 7.39 -17.18 -1.99
C GLN A 85 6.59 -16.75 -0.76
N GLN A 86 7.01 -15.67 -0.13
CA GLN A 86 6.32 -15.13 1.05
C GLN A 86 4.93 -14.61 0.67
N ILE A 87 4.82 -13.93 -0.45
CA ILE A 87 3.52 -13.49 -0.98
C ILE A 87 2.61 -14.69 -1.22
N LYS A 88 3.13 -15.69 -1.93
CA LYS A 88 2.35 -16.88 -2.27
C LYS A 88 1.84 -17.61 -1.02
N LYS A 89 2.61 -17.59 0.06
CA LYS A 89 2.26 -18.25 1.31
C LYS A 89 1.17 -17.49 2.08
N GLU A 90 1.16 -16.15 2.00
CA GLU A 90 0.31 -15.31 2.83
C GLU A 90 -0.99 -14.87 2.16
N VAL A 91 -1.00 -14.79 0.83
CA VAL A 91 -2.17 -14.30 0.08
C VAL A 91 -2.39 -15.11 -1.18
N THR A 92 -3.58 -14.92 -1.78
CA THR A 92 -3.95 -15.58 -3.04
C THR A 92 -4.18 -14.53 -4.12
N PRO A 93 -4.19 -14.93 -5.41
CA PRO A 93 -4.53 -14.00 -6.49
C PRO A 93 -5.94 -13.40 -6.39
N ASP A 94 -6.83 -14.01 -5.60
CA ASP A 94 -8.18 -13.49 -5.40
C ASP A 94 -8.24 -12.38 -4.37
N ASN A 95 -7.20 -12.21 -3.56
CA ASN A 95 -7.13 -11.10 -2.61
C ASN A 95 -6.89 -9.77 -3.32
N PHE A 96 -7.47 -8.72 -2.78
CA PHE A 96 -7.17 -7.35 -3.19
C PHE A 96 -6.00 -6.89 -2.33
N LEU A 97 -4.83 -6.82 -2.94
CA LEU A 97 -3.59 -6.51 -2.23
C LEU A 97 -3.34 -5.00 -2.27
N LEU A 98 -3.32 -4.37 -1.10
CA LEU A 98 -3.08 -2.94 -0.96
C LEU A 98 -1.66 -2.77 -0.44
N LEU A 99 -0.74 -2.36 -1.31
CA LEU A 99 0.69 -2.36 -1.01
C LEU A 99 1.14 -1.03 -0.45
N LEU A 100 1.86 -1.08 0.67
CA LEU A 100 2.29 0.09 1.43
C LEU A 100 3.81 0.09 1.60
N CYS A 101 4.44 1.22 1.28
CA CYS A 101 5.83 1.45 1.65
C CYS A 101 5.95 2.84 2.28
N ARG A 102 7.14 3.44 2.31
CA ARG A 102 7.32 4.73 2.96
C ARG A 102 6.69 5.88 2.17
N THR A 103 6.93 5.92 0.85
CA THR A 103 6.49 7.03 0.00
C THR A 103 5.74 6.61 -1.26
N GLY A 104 5.62 5.31 -1.51
CA GLY A 104 4.88 4.78 -2.67
C GLY A 104 5.74 4.19 -3.77
N GLY A 105 7.07 4.33 -3.72
CA GLY A 105 7.97 3.85 -4.79
C GLY A 105 8.21 2.36 -4.76
N ARG A 106 8.60 1.82 -3.62
CA ARG A 106 8.84 0.37 -3.48
C ARG A 106 7.57 -0.42 -3.69
N SER A 107 6.45 0.10 -3.16
CA SER A 107 5.15 -0.57 -3.30
C SER A 107 4.66 -0.54 -4.74
N LEU A 108 4.96 0.52 -5.49
CA LEU A 108 4.64 0.57 -6.92
C LEU A 108 5.43 -0.51 -7.66
N ALA A 109 6.73 -0.62 -7.41
CA ALA A 109 7.56 -1.64 -8.04
C ALA A 109 7.05 -3.04 -7.70
N ALA A 110 6.70 -3.28 -6.44
CA ALA A 110 6.16 -4.56 -6.00
C ALA A 110 4.82 -4.87 -6.67
N ALA A 111 3.93 -3.89 -6.79
CA ALA A 111 2.63 -4.08 -7.43
C ALA A 111 2.78 -4.45 -8.91
N GLU A 112 3.68 -3.77 -9.63
CA GLU A 112 3.95 -4.07 -11.04
C GLU A 112 4.55 -5.47 -11.20
N HIS A 113 5.46 -5.84 -10.30
CA HIS A 113 6.06 -7.17 -10.30
C HIS A 113 5.00 -8.25 -10.07
N LEU A 114 4.15 -8.07 -9.06
CA LEU A 114 3.11 -9.05 -8.75
C LEU A 114 2.07 -9.16 -9.87
N ALA A 115 1.76 -8.04 -10.53
CA ALA A 115 0.86 -8.07 -11.68
C ALA A 115 1.42 -8.98 -12.79
N SER A 116 2.74 -8.95 -13.01
CA SER A 116 3.39 -9.80 -14.01
C SER A 116 3.34 -11.28 -13.63
N LEU A 117 3.12 -11.60 -12.36
CA LEU A 117 3.02 -12.97 -11.87
C LEU A 117 1.58 -13.48 -11.80
N GLY A 118 0.61 -12.67 -12.24
CA GLY A 118 -0.80 -13.07 -12.25
C GLY A 118 -1.64 -12.60 -11.06
N TYR A 119 -1.10 -11.75 -10.22
CA TYR A 119 -1.88 -11.12 -9.15
C TYR A 119 -2.57 -9.89 -9.74
N HIS A 120 -3.80 -10.08 -10.20
CA HIS A 120 -4.52 -9.05 -10.97
C HIS A 120 -5.18 -7.97 -10.12
N HIS A 121 -5.15 -8.11 -8.80
CA HIS A 121 -5.79 -7.17 -7.87
C HIS A 121 -4.76 -6.53 -6.95
N CYS A 122 -3.66 -6.04 -7.51
CA CYS A 122 -2.62 -5.34 -6.75
C CYS A 122 -2.79 -3.84 -6.89
N TYR A 123 -2.87 -3.15 -5.77
CA TYR A 123 -3.07 -1.70 -5.71
C TYR A 123 -1.94 -1.06 -4.93
N ASN A 124 -1.44 0.06 -5.44
CA ASN A 124 -0.43 0.83 -4.74
C ASN A 124 -1.11 1.90 -3.90
N ILE A 125 -0.70 2.05 -2.64
CA ILE A 125 -1.18 3.13 -1.78
C ILE A 125 -0.31 4.35 -2.04
N LEU A 126 -0.89 5.37 -2.63
CA LEU A 126 -0.21 6.60 -3.00
C LEU A 126 0.30 7.33 -1.75
N GLY A 127 1.53 7.84 -1.84
CA GLY A 127 2.14 8.56 -0.73
C GLY A 127 2.69 7.67 0.38
N GLY A 128 2.31 6.40 0.41
CA GLY A 128 2.81 5.45 1.41
C GLY A 128 2.43 5.77 2.84
N PHE A 129 3.23 5.29 3.77
CA PHE A 129 2.98 5.47 5.20
C PHE A 129 3.35 6.88 5.68
N GLU A 130 4.49 7.40 5.22
CA GLU A 130 5.04 8.67 5.69
C GLU A 130 4.93 9.80 4.67
N GLY A 131 4.87 9.49 3.38
CA GLY A 131 4.82 10.49 2.33
C GLY A 131 6.13 11.23 2.13
N LYS A 132 6.07 12.24 1.27
CA LYS A 132 7.24 13.06 0.96
C LYS A 132 7.56 14.01 2.11
N GLN A 133 8.78 14.52 2.11
CA GLN A 133 9.23 15.49 3.09
C GLN A 133 8.56 16.85 2.84
N ASP A 134 8.28 17.57 3.92
CA ASP A 134 7.86 18.96 3.82
C ASP A 134 9.09 19.85 3.61
N HIS A 135 8.87 21.18 3.61
CA HIS A 135 9.97 22.12 3.37
C HIS A 135 11.00 22.15 4.49
N GLN A 136 10.70 21.52 5.63
CA GLN A 136 11.63 21.40 6.75
C GLN A 136 12.29 20.02 6.79
N GLY A 137 12.06 19.18 5.78
CA GLY A 137 12.63 17.85 5.70
C GLY A 137 11.91 16.81 6.56
N GLN A 138 10.68 17.08 6.97
CA GLN A 138 9.92 16.17 7.82
C GLN A 138 8.85 15.43 7.03
N ARG A 139 8.71 14.12 7.30
CA ARG A 139 7.68 13.29 6.71
C ARG A 139 6.48 13.17 7.65
N GLY A 140 5.39 12.61 7.11
CA GLY A 140 4.18 12.39 7.89
C GLY A 140 3.27 13.60 8.00
N LYS A 141 3.51 14.64 7.21
CA LYS A 141 2.78 15.91 7.30
C LYS A 141 2.10 16.34 6.02
N VAL A 142 2.66 15.98 4.87
CA VAL A 142 2.19 16.47 3.57
C VAL A 142 1.22 15.49 2.92
N GLU A 143 1.56 14.23 2.91
CA GLU A 143 0.77 13.18 2.27
C GLU A 143 1.04 11.84 2.95
N GLY A 144 0.26 10.83 2.59
CA GLY A 144 0.45 9.47 3.07
C GLY A 144 -0.52 9.11 4.19
N TRP A 145 -0.37 7.89 4.70
CA TRP A 145 -1.25 7.31 5.71
C TRP A 145 -1.33 8.15 6.98
N LYS A 146 -0.16 8.50 7.53
CA LYS A 146 -0.09 9.32 8.76
C LYS A 146 -0.71 10.69 8.57
N ALA A 147 -0.35 11.39 7.49
CA ALA A 147 -0.85 12.74 7.23
C ALA A 147 -2.36 12.75 7.01
N SER A 148 -2.92 11.64 6.55
CA SER A 148 -4.35 11.50 6.33
C SER A 148 -5.14 11.24 7.62
N GLY A 149 -4.46 11.12 8.75
CA GLY A 149 -5.12 10.90 10.04
C GLY A 149 -5.65 9.50 10.25
N LEU A 150 -5.16 8.52 9.50
CA LEU A 150 -5.65 7.15 9.56
C LEU A 150 -4.98 6.38 10.70
N PRO A 151 -5.62 5.29 11.20
CA PRO A 151 -5.09 4.57 12.36
C PRO A 151 -3.73 3.92 12.09
N TRP A 152 -2.82 4.08 13.01
CA TRP A 152 -1.52 3.42 13.02
C TRP A 152 -1.03 3.34 14.46
N LYS A 153 0.00 2.52 14.70
CA LYS A 153 0.56 2.39 16.04
C LYS A 153 2.05 2.08 15.96
N HIS A 154 2.73 2.30 17.07
CA HIS A 154 4.09 1.76 17.23
C HIS A 154 3.98 0.28 17.59
N LYS A 155 5.00 -0.45 17.22
CA LYS A 155 5.06 -1.88 17.47
C LYS A 155 5.32 -2.19 18.94
#